data_0b97b597f63172a77c0d0b6177c4caef
#
_entry.id   0b97b597f63172a77c0d0b6177c4caef
#
_cell.length_a   1.000
_cell.length_b   1.000
_cell.length_c   1.000
_cell.angle_alpha   90.00
_cell.angle_beta   90.00
_cell.angle_gamma   90.00
#
_symmetry.space_group_name_H-M   'P 1'
#
loop_
_entity.id
_entity.type
_entity.pdbx_description
1 polymer ?
#
loop_
_entity_poly.entity_id
_entity_poly.type
_entity_poly.pdbx_seq_one_letter_code
_entity_poly.pdbx_strand_id
1 'polypeptide(L)'
;IKKNKDNILSFIQGTKNDSYDEKYIVNKDKVALENKHGILPDIIDNLFKNNINKKLKKGRLNLNEAAFIRKGVDQIHTSSFLCCLANYYNLSNIDLVKQIITNITPNVFISLNQGELIRLFSNDEDINISYFIKWCDKYSDFIDFMNAKELIRKLKTNSNEINNILIQKLVLVYKSFE
;
A
#
# COMPACT_ATOMS: atom_id res chain seq x y z
N ILE A 1 -11.55 41.40 -20.07
CA ILE A 1 -10.41 41.08 -19.16
C ILE A 1 -10.86 40.14 -18.04
N LYS A 2 -12.06 40.35 -17.42
CA LYS A 2 -12.57 39.49 -16.33
C LYS A 2 -12.83 38.07 -16.79
N LYS A 3 -13.45 37.91 -17.95
CA LYS A 3 -13.82 36.58 -18.52
C LYS A 3 -12.60 35.68 -18.80
N ASN A 4 -11.45 36.25 -19.16
CA ASN A 4 -10.21 35.51 -19.37
C ASN A 4 -9.56 35.06 -18.05
N LYS A 5 -9.75 35.83 -16.98
CA LYS A 5 -9.17 35.52 -15.67
C LYS A 5 -9.88 34.33 -15.01
N ASP A 6 -11.20 34.26 -15.15
CA ASP A 6 -12.01 33.14 -14.62
C ASP A 6 -11.74 31.84 -15.40
N ASN A 7 -11.50 31.92 -16.71
CA ASN A 7 -11.08 30.78 -17.53
C ASN A 7 -9.67 30.29 -17.17
N ILE A 8 -8.75 31.19 -16.85
CA ILE A 8 -7.41 30.79 -16.41
C ILE A 8 -7.45 30.18 -15.02
N LEU A 9 -8.23 30.73 -14.10
CA LEU A 9 -8.41 30.18 -12.76
C LEU A 9 -9.08 28.81 -12.77
N SER A 10 -10.14 28.61 -13.55
CA SER A 10 -10.79 27.31 -13.71
C SER A 10 -9.87 26.27 -14.35
N PHE A 11 -8.99 26.71 -15.26
CA PHE A 11 -7.97 25.87 -15.87
C PHE A 11 -6.88 25.46 -14.88
N ILE A 12 -6.44 26.38 -14.00
CA ILE A 12 -5.42 26.14 -12.98
C ILE A 12 -5.99 25.28 -11.83
N GLN A 13 -7.22 25.55 -11.41
CA GLN A 13 -7.86 24.84 -10.31
C GLN A 13 -8.49 23.50 -10.72
N GLY A 14 -8.51 23.18 -12.01
CA GLY A 14 -9.09 21.93 -12.53
C GLY A 14 -10.58 21.77 -12.26
N THR A 15 -11.27 22.86 -11.88
CA THR A 15 -12.72 22.90 -11.77
C THR A 15 -13.33 22.98 -13.16
N LYS A 16 -14.13 22.02 -13.45
CA LYS A 16 -14.74 21.72 -14.72
C LYS A 16 -15.67 22.79 -15.26
N ASN A 17 -15.49 23.10 -16.54
CA ASN A 17 -16.63 23.05 -17.44
C ASN A 17 -16.51 21.74 -18.23
N ASP A 18 -17.46 20.86 -18.09
CA ASP A 18 -17.61 19.63 -18.88
C ASP A 18 -17.93 19.95 -20.33
N SER A 19 -17.06 20.67 -21.01
CA SER A 19 -17.05 20.73 -22.46
C SER A 19 -16.12 19.64 -22.95
N TYR A 20 -16.71 18.67 -23.47
CA TYR A 20 -16.22 17.47 -24.10
C TYR A 20 -14.84 17.61 -24.77
N ASP A 21 -13.97 16.62 -24.55
CA ASP A 21 -13.09 15.96 -25.49
C ASP A 21 -11.58 16.18 -25.40
N GLU A 22 -11.02 17.21 -24.79
CA GLU A 22 -9.55 17.34 -24.76
C GLU A 22 -9.01 17.63 -23.37
N LYS A 23 -8.31 16.66 -22.77
CA LYS A 23 -7.57 16.88 -21.51
C LYS A 23 -6.11 17.16 -21.78
N TYR A 24 -5.60 18.24 -21.17
CA TYR A 24 -4.17 18.53 -21.19
C TYR A 24 -3.41 17.42 -20.45
N ILE A 25 -2.41 16.85 -21.09
CA ILE A 25 -1.61 15.74 -20.59
C ILE A 25 -0.21 16.23 -20.23
N VAL A 26 0.21 15.91 -19.00
CA VAL A 26 1.54 16.23 -18.49
C VAL A 26 2.58 15.35 -19.18
N ASN A 27 3.70 15.94 -19.57
CA ASN A 27 4.80 15.23 -20.24
C ASN A 27 5.39 14.12 -19.33
N LYS A 28 5.97 13.09 -19.96
CA LYS A 28 6.57 11.91 -19.33
C LYS A 28 7.59 12.23 -18.23
N ASP A 29 8.36 13.29 -18.40
CA ASP A 29 9.43 13.71 -17.51
C ASP A 29 8.96 14.54 -16.30
N LYS A 30 7.66 14.87 -16.25
CA LYS A 30 7.08 15.66 -15.17
C LYS A 30 6.18 14.81 -14.29
N VAL A 31 6.25 15.04 -13.00
CA VAL A 31 5.31 14.41 -12.05
C VAL A 31 3.90 14.91 -12.33
N ALA A 32 2.96 14.00 -12.44
CA ALA A 32 1.55 14.34 -12.54
C ALA A 32 1.01 14.64 -11.13
N LEU A 33 0.60 15.88 -10.89
CA LEU A 33 -0.08 16.27 -9.65
C LEU A 33 -1.40 15.51 -9.51
N GLU A 34 -1.96 15.51 -8.32
CA GLU A 34 -3.22 14.85 -8.01
C GLU A 34 -4.30 15.19 -9.05
N ASN A 35 -5.01 14.16 -9.51
CA ASN A 35 -6.07 14.24 -10.52
C ASN A 35 -5.64 14.79 -11.90
N LYS A 36 -4.34 15.05 -12.13
CA LYS A 36 -3.82 15.34 -13.48
C LYS A 36 -3.45 14.05 -14.20
N HIS A 37 -3.57 14.10 -15.53
CA HIS A 37 -3.17 13.00 -16.39
C HIS A 37 -1.81 13.27 -17.00
N GLY A 38 -1.02 12.23 -17.20
CA GLY A 38 0.31 12.33 -17.80
C GLY A 38 0.59 11.18 -18.76
N ILE A 39 1.56 11.40 -19.65
CA ILE A 39 2.08 10.38 -20.56
C ILE A 39 2.86 9.36 -19.75
N LEU A 40 2.78 8.09 -20.12
CA LEU A 40 3.61 7.03 -19.55
C LEU A 40 5.08 7.25 -19.90
N PRO A 41 6.03 6.86 -19.03
CA PRO A 41 7.43 6.73 -19.40
C PRO A 41 7.60 5.81 -20.61
N ASP A 42 8.60 6.07 -21.46
CA ASP A 42 8.80 5.36 -22.73
C ASP A 42 8.86 3.84 -22.58
N ILE A 43 9.52 3.35 -21.51
CA ILE A 43 9.63 1.92 -21.23
C ILE A 43 8.24 1.30 -21.05
N ILE A 44 7.37 1.95 -20.27
CA ILE A 44 6.02 1.47 -20.00
C ILE A 44 5.11 1.67 -21.22
N ASP A 45 5.25 2.80 -21.92
CA ASP A 45 4.50 3.06 -23.16
C ASP A 45 4.79 2.01 -24.22
N ASN A 46 6.05 1.63 -24.39
CA ASN A 46 6.47 0.57 -25.29
C ASN A 46 5.98 -0.82 -24.85
N LEU A 47 6.02 -1.12 -23.55
CA LEU A 47 5.51 -2.38 -23.00
C LEU A 47 4.04 -2.61 -23.38
N PHE A 48 3.23 -1.58 -23.26
CA PHE A 48 1.81 -1.64 -23.63
C PHE A 48 1.54 -1.39 -25.13
N LYS A 49 2.57 -1.14 -25.94
CA LYS A 49 2.44 -0.75 -27.35
C LYS A 49 1.44 0.43 -27.52
N ASN A 50 1.47 1.34 -26.59
CA ASN A 50 0.47 2.37 -26.42
C ASN A 50 0.49 3.44 -27.52
N ASN A 51 1.69 3.73 -28.10
CA ASN A 51 1.89 4.70 -29.19
C ASN A 51 1.27 6.08 -28.90
N ILE A 52 1.34 6.53 -27.66
CA ILE A 52 0.67 7.75 -27.18
C ILE A 52 1.06 9.00 -28.00
N ASN A 53 2.32 9.11 -28.42
CA ASN A 53 2.81 10.26 -29.19
C ASN A 53 2.07 10.44 -30.54
N LYS A 54 1.54 9.35 -31.13
CA LYS A 54 0.74 9.42 -32.35
C LYS A 54 -0.69 9.89 -32.09
N LYS A 55 -1.15 9.74 -30.84
CA LYS A 55 -2.53 10.06 -30.41
C LYS A 55 -2.64 11.46 -29.82
N LEU A 56 -1.50 12.07 -29.44
CA LEU A 56 -1.47 13.42 -28.87
C LEU A 56 -1.50 14.49 -29.98
N LYS A 57 -2.44 15.40 -29.87
CA LYS A 57 -2.51 16.60 -30.70
C LYS A 57 -2.27 17.83 -29.83
N LYS A 58 -1.19 18.59 -30.08
CA LYS A 58 -0.84 19.82 -29.35
C LYS A 58 -0.80 19.63 -27.81
N GLY A 59 -0.29 18.48 -27.33
CA GLY A 59 -0.22 18.16 -25.90
C GLY A 59 -1.57 17.77 -25.27
N ARG A 60 -2.58 17.47 -26.07
CA ARG A 60 -3.90 17.04 -25.63
C ARG A 60 -4.26 15.68 -26.18
N LEU A 61 -4.96 14.88 -25.40
CA LEU A 61 -5.49 13.60 -25.83
C LEU A 61 -6.97 13.72 -26.11
N ASN A 62 -7.38 13.28 -27.30
CA ASN A 62 -8.80 13.11 -27.60
C ASN A 62 -9.32 11.91 -26.78
N LEU A 63 -10.36 12.12 -25.98
CA LEU A 63 -10.94 11.08 -25.12
C LEU A 63 -11.55 9.91 -25.91
N ASN A 64 -11.84 10.10 -27.20
CA ASN A 64 -12.31 9.03 -28.09
C ASN A 64 -11.19 8.09 -28.56
N GLU A 65 -9.93 8.44 -28.29
CA GLU A 65 -8.78 7.59 -28.65
C GLU A 65 -8.35 6.79 -27.44
N ALA A 66 -8.51 5.46 -27.48
CA ALA A 66 -8.06 4.58 -26.40
C ALA A 66 -6.54 4.66 -26.23
N ALA A 67 -6.11 5.01 -25.04
CA ALA A 67 -4.70 5.06 -24.67
C ALA A 67 -4.52 4.85 -23.17
N PHE A 68 -3.41 4.22 -22.80
CA PHE A 68 -3.00 4.17 -21.39
C PHE A 68 -2.29 5.47 -21.02
N ILE A 69 -2.74 6.08 -19.95
CA ILE A 69 -2.16 7.30 -19.37
C ILE A 69 -2.01 7.10 -17.88
N ARG A 70 -1.06 7.79 -17.26
CA ARG A 70 -0.93 7.82 -15.80
C ARG A 70 -1.85 8.88 -15.22
N LYS A 71 -2.42 8.61 -14.05
CA LYS A 71 -3.15 9.58 -13.24
C LYS A 71 -2.30 9.94 -12.03
N GLY A 72 -2.17 11.22 -11.74
CA GLY A 72 -1.52 11.69 -10.51
C GLY A 72 -2.37 11.36 -9.29
N VAL A 73 -1.70 10.95 -8.23
CA VAL A 73 -2.27 10.71 -6.90
C VAL A 73 -1.65 11.66 -5.90
N ASP A 74 -2.29 11.81 -4.73
CA ASP A 74 -1.72 12.60 -3.64
C ASP A 74 -0.34 12.06 -3.25
N GLN A 75 0.63 12.96 -3.12
CA GLN A 75 2.02 12.63 -2.80
C GLN A 75 2.49 13.31 -1.50
N ILE A 76 1.63 14.15 -0.89
CA ILE A 76 2.03 15.00 0.22
C ILE A 76 1.89 14.28 1.55
N HIS A 77 0.84 13.47 1.72
CA HIS A 77 0.45 12.90 3.01
C HIS A 77 0.59 11.39 3.09
N THR A 78 0.70 10.69 1.97
CA THR A 78 0.76 9.23 1.93
C THR A 78 1.68 8.74 0.80
N SER A 79 2.13 7.49 0.93
CA SER A 79 2.88 6.84 -0.14
C SER A 79 2.06 6.80 -1.44
N SER A 80 2.63 7.27 -2.53
CA SER A 80 2.00 7.23 -3.87
C SER A 80 1.56 5.81 -4.26
N PHE A 81 2.28 4.79 -3.82
CA PHE A 81 1.90 3.38 -4.03
C PHE A 81 0.59 3.03 -3.32
N LEU A 82 0.45 3.40 -2.04
CA LEU A 82 -0.79 3.19 -1.30
C LEU A 82 -1.96 3.95 -1.91
N CYS A 83 -1.73 5.19 -2.37
CA CYS A 83 -2.76 5.97 -3.06
C CYS A 83 -3.21 5.30 -4.37
N CYS A 84 -2.29 4.73 -5.14
CA CYS A 84 -2.62 3.99 -6.36
C CYS A 84 -3.47 2.75 -6.04
N LEU A 85 -3.09 1.97 -5.01
CA LEU A 85 -3.86 0.80 -4.59
C LEU A 85 -5.25 1.20 -4.06
N ALA A 86 -5.33 2.23 -3.22
CA ALA A 86 -6.59 2.71 -2.68
C ALA A 86 -7.54 3.14 -3.81
N ASN A 87 -7.04 3.90 -4.79
CA ASN A 87 -7.82 4.27 -5.97
C ASN A 87 -8.29 3.05 -6.79
N TYR A 88 -7.42 2.03 -6.95
CA TYR A 88 -7.77 0.81 -7.68
C TYR A 88 -8.92 0.04 -7.01
N TYR A 89 -8.89 -0.05 -5.66
CA TYR A 89 -9.92 -0.71 -4.88
C TYR A 89 -11.11 0.18 -4.52
N ASN A 90 -11.15 1.44 -4.97
CA ASN A 90 -12.15 2.45 -4.61
C ASN A 90 -12.29 2.64 -3.10
N LEU A 91 -11.17 2.63 -2.39
CA LEU A 91 -11.06 2.83 -0.95
C LEU A 91 -10.39 4.18 -0.63
N SER A 92 -10.60 4.68 0.58
CA SER A 92 -9.72 5.69 1.14
C SER A 92 -8.36 5.07 1.52
N ASN A 93 -7.30 5.88 1.58
CA ASN A 93 -5.97 5.40 2.02
C ASN A 93 -6.05 4.79 3.44
N ILE A 94 -6.83 5.39 4.32
CA ILE A 94 -7.02 4.92 5.69
C ILE A 94 -7.72 3.56 5.72
N ASP A 95 -8.77 3.39 4.92
CA ASP A 95 -9.51 2.13 4.89
C ASP A 95 -8.68 1.01 4.27
N LEU A 96 -7.88 1.31 3.24
CA LEU A 96 -6.95 0.34 2.68
C LEU A 96 -5.93 -0.12 3.73
N VAL A 97 -5.31 0.82 4.46
CA VAL A 97 -4.35 0.49 5.52
C VAL A 97 -5.01 -0.36 6.61
N LYS A 98 -6.22 0.02 7.05
CA LYS A 98 -6.98 -0.78 8.02
C LYS A 98 -7.24 -2.21 7.53
N GLN A 99 -7.66 -2.36 6.26
CA GLN A 99 -7.86 -3.69 5.67
C GLN A 99 -6.57 -4.50 5.62
N ILE A 100 -5.45 -3.88 5.24
CA ILE A 100 -4.15 -4.56 5.24
C ILE A 100 -3.82 -5.05 6.65
N ILE A 101 -3.86 -4.16 7.64
CA ILE A 101 -3.54 -4.49 9.05
C ILE A 101 -4.46 -5.61 9.57
N THR A 102 -5.76 -5.54 9.28
CA THR A 102 -6.72 -6.54 9.76
C THR A 102 -6.52 -7.91 9.13
N ASN A 103 -6.04 -7.97 7.89
CA ASN A 103 -5.85 -9.22 7.15
C ASN A 103 -4.45 -9.82 7.27
N ILE A 104 -3.47 -9.10 7.81
CA ILE A 104 -2.16 -9.67 8.09
C ILE A 104 -2.30 -10.61 9.30
N THR A 105 -1.94 -11.87 9.09
CA THR A 105 -1.80 -12.88 10.14
C THR A 105 -0.33 -13.16 10.42
N PRO A 106 0.04 -13.74 11.58
CA PRO A 106 1.43 -14.12 11.84
C PRO A 106 2.02 -15.02 10.75
N ASN A 107 1.25 -15.93 10.15
CA ASN A 107 1.68 -16.78 9.04
C ASN A 107 2.07 -15.96 7.81
N VAL A 108 1.25 -14.97 7.45
CA VAL A 108 1.54 -14.06 6.33
C VAL A 108 2.77 -13.21 6.68
N PHE A 109 2.81 -12.64 7.88
CA PHE A 109 3.90 -11.78 8.33
C PHE A 109 5.27 -12.45 8.25
N ILE A 110 5.40 -13.69 8.76
CA ILE A 110 6.68 -14.42 8.71
C ILE A 110 7.10 -14.84 7.30
N SER A 111 6.15 -14.90 6.35
CA SER A 111 6.44 -15.24 4.95
C SER A 111 6.87 -14.02 4.12
N LEU A 112 6.54 -12.82 4.59
CA LEU A 112 6.92 -11.59 3.88
C LEU A 112 8.42 -11.35 3.98
N ASN A 113 8.99 -10.82 2.89
CA ASN A 113 10.39 -10.47 2.80
C ASN A 113 11.34 -11.58 3.30
N GLN A 114 11.01 -12.86 3.01
CA GLN A 114 11.81 -14.03 3.42
C GLN A 114 12.04 -14.14 4.94
N GLY A 115 11.12 -13.61 5.75
CA GLY A 115 11.21 -13.62 7.22
C GLY A 115 12.01 -12.46 7.83
N GLU A 116 12.60 -11.59 7.03
CA GLU A 116 13.40 -10.45 7.51
C GLU A 116 12.60 -9.43 8.33
N LEU A 117 11.26 -9.40 8.18
CA LEU A 117 10.43 -8.48 8.96
C LEU A 117 10.53 -8.72 10.46
N ILE A 118 10.70 -9.97 10.89
CA ILE A 118 10.90 -10.30 12.31
C ILE A 118 12.12 -9.55 12.85
N ARG A 119 13.24 -9.57 12.13
CA ARG A 119 14.48 -8.89 12.54
C ARG A 119 14.35 -7.37 12.50
N LEU A 120 13.59 -6.83 11.55
CA LEU A 120 13.42 -5.38 11.37
C LEU A 120 12.54 -4.75 12.45
N PHE A 121 11.52 -5.48 12.92
CA PHE A 121 10.52 -4.97 13.86
C PHE A 121 10.65 -5.55 15.28
N SER A 122 11.54 -6.53 15.53
CA SER A 122 11.77 -7.01 16.89
C SER A 122 12.34 -5.88 17.76
N ASN A 123 11.81 -5.78 18.98
CA ASN A 123 12.31 -4.88 20.01
C ASN A 123 12.95 -5.68 21.17
N ASP A 124 13.78 -5.02 21.98
CA ASP A 124 14.46 -5.62 23.13
C ASP A 124 13.64 -5.49 24.43
N GLU A 125 12.37 -5.08 24.35
CA GLU A 125 11.51 -4.94 25.52
C GLU A 125 11.25 -6.28 26.21
N ASP A 126 11.10 -6.24 27.54
CA ASP A 126 10.73 -7.40 28.31
C ASP A 126 9.36 -7.93 27.93
N ILE A 127 9.23 -9.24 27.84
CA ILE A 127 7.98 -9.88 27.49
C ILE A 127 7.03 -9.98 28.68
N ASN A 128 5.79 -9.54 28.47
CA ASN A 128 4.69 -9.89 29.36
C ASN A 128 4.09 -11.25 28.95
N ILE A 129 4.42 -12.29 29.73
CA ILE A 129 4.01 -13.68 29.44
C ILE A 129 2.49 -13.80 29.32
N SER A 130 1.70 -13.08 30.12
CA SER A 130 0.24 -13.14 30.08
C SER A 130 -0.32 -12.60 28.76
N TYR A 131 0.25 -11.52 28.22
CA TYR A 131 -0.15 -11.00 26.91
C TYR A 131 0.31 -11.89 25.77
N PHE A 132 1.51 -12.46 25.86
CA PHE A 132 2.00 -13.43 24.90
C PHE A 132 1.11 -14.67 24.82
N ILE A 133 0.68 -15.23 25.97
CA ILE A 133 -0.25 -16.36 26.00
C ILE A 133 -1.59 -16.02 25.35
N LYS A 134 -2.15 -14.82 25.63
CA LYS A 134 -3.38 -14.36 25.00
C LYS A 134 -3.22 -14.24 23.48
N TRP A 135 -2.08 -13.76 23.03
CA TRP A 135 -1.74 -13.69 21.61
C TRP A 135 -1.67 -15.08 20.98
N CYS A 136 -1.01 -16.04 21.64
CA CYS A 136 -0.98 -17.44 21.19
C CYS A 136 -2.38 -18.05 21.08
N ASP A 137 -3.27 -17.75 22.04
CA ASP A 137 -4.66 -18.23 21.99
C ASP A 137 -5.45 -17.58 20.85
N LYS A 138 -5.23 -16.29 20.58
CA LYS A 138 -5.83 -15.56 19.45
C LYS A 138 -5.40 -16.14 18.10
N TYR A 139 -4.13 -16.53 17.97
CA TYR A 139 -3.56 -17.06 16.74
C TYR A 139 -3.24 -18.55 16.83
N SER A 140 -4.20 -19.33 17.34
CA SER A 140 -4.08 -20.79 17.56
C SER A 140 -3.64 -21.55 16.30
N ASP A 141 -4.15 -21.17 15.12
CA ASP A 141 -3.78 -21.80 13.85
C ASP A 141 -2.31 -21.60 13.50
N PHE A 142 -1.75 -20.44 13.86
CA PHE A 142 -0.32 -20.19 13.73
C PHE A 142 0.49 -21.04 14.71
N ILE A 143 0.03 -21.18 15.95
CA ILE A 143 0.68 -22.00 16.97
C ILE A 143 0.64 -23.50 16.57
N ASP A 144 -0.46 -23.96 15.96
CA ASP A 144 -0.57 -25.32 15.43
C ASP A 144 0.36 -25.52 14.22
N PHE A 145 0.44 -24.54 13.31
CA PHE A 145 1.39 -24.55 12.19
C PHE A 145 2.85 -24.64 12.67
N MET A 146 3.20 -23.94 13.75
CA MET A 146 4.53 -24.01 14.37
C MET A 146 4.76 -25.26 15.22
N ASN A 147 3.79 -26.17 15.34
CA ASN A 147 3.84 -27.34 16.22
C ASN A 147 4.12 -27.00 17.69
N ALA A 148 3.65 -25.85 18.16
CA ALA A 148 4.00 -25.31 19.48
C ALA A 148 2.87 -25.45 20.53
N LYS A 149 1.72 -25.99 20.17
CA LYS A 149 0.52 -26.06 21.05
C LYS A 149 0.79 -26.67 22.41
N GLU A 150 1.50 -27.78 22.44
CA GLU A 150 1.81 -28.47 23.69
C GLU A 150 2.80 -27.65 24.56
N LEU A 151 3.76 -26.97 23.93
CA LEU A 151 4.69 -26.07 24.64
C LEU A 151 3.99 -24.86 25.23
N ILE A 152 3.05 -24.26 24.50
CA ILE A 152 2.24 -23.16 25.03
C ILE A 152 1.37 -23.62 26.20
N ARG A 153 0.80 -24.84 26.11
CA ARG A 153 0.06 -25.46 27.23
C ARG A 153 0.95 -25.60 28.48
N LYS A 154 2.19 -26.07 28.34
CA LYS A 154 3.14 -26.16 29.43
C LYS A 154 3.52 -24.79 29.98
N LEU A 155 3.74 -23.79 29.10
CA LEU A 155 4.05 -22.42 29.52
C LEU A 155 2.94 -21.81 30.39
N LYS A 156 1.68 -22.15 30.17
CA LYS A 156 0.55 -21.70 31.01
C LYS A 156 0.64 -22.18 32.45
N THR A 157 1.30 -23.33 32.68
CA THR A 157 1.46 -23.92 34.02
C THR A 157 2.85 -23.71 34.61
N ASN A 158 3.88 -23.52 33.78
CA ASN A 158 5.25 -23.35 34.19
C ASN A 158 5.94 -22.27 33.37
N SER A 159 6.16 -21.09 33.97
CA SER A 159 6.79 -19.94 33.31
C SER A 159 8.25 -20.19 32.87
N ASN A 160 8.95 -21.18 33.45
CA ASN A 160 10.31 -21.53 33.05
C ASN A 160 10.40 -22.05 31.60
N GLU A 161 9.29 -22.52 31.03
CA GLU A 161 9.22 -22.96 29.64
C GLU A 161 9.51 -21.81 28.65
N ILE A 162 9.51 -20.57 29.10
CA ILE A 162 9.86 -19.40 28.26
C ILE A 162 11.28 -19.52 27.67
N ASN A 163 12.17 -20.26 28.33
CA ASN A 163 13.53 -20.51 27.88
C ASN A 163 13.64 -21.57 26.77
N ASN A 164 12.54 -22.22 26.41
CA ASN A 164 12.53 -23.16 25.30
C ASN A 164 12.78 -22.43 23.96
N ILE A 165 13.69 -22.96 23.14
CA ILE A 165 14.13 -22.34 21.88
C ILE A 165 12.94 -22.03 20.95
N LEU A 166 11.96 -22.94 20.86
CA LEU A 166 10.78 -22.71 20.01
C LEU A 166 9.91 -21.59 20.57
N ILE A 167 9.73 -21.54 21.89
CA ILE A 167 8.98 -20.46 22.53
C ILE A 167 9.71 -19.13 22.33
N GLN A 168 11.04 -19.08 22.44
CA GLN A 168 11.81 -17.87 22.17
C GLN A 168 11.64 -17.37 20.71
N LYS A 169 11.59 -18.29 19.73
CA LYS A 169 11.28 -17.93 18.35
C LYS A 169 9.86 -17.34 18.22
N LEU A 170 8.87 -17.92 18.88
CA LEU A 170 7.50 -17.41 18.90
C LEU A 170 7.43 -16.03 19.58
N VAL A 171 8.20 -15.82 20.63
CA VAL A 171 8.34 -14.52 21.31
C VAL A 171 8.88 -13.45 20.36
N LEU A 172 9.89 -13.79 19.55
CA LEU A 172 10.41 -12.86 18.54
C LEU A 172 9.34 -12.50 17.50
N VAL A 173 8.57 -13.48 17.02
CA VAL A 173 7.45 -13.23 16.11
C VAL A 173 6.39 -12.34 16.78
N TYR A 174 6.02 -12.64 18.03
CA TYR A 174 5.07 -11.84 18.79
C TYR A 174 5.51 -10.39 18.90
N LYS A 175 6.74 -10.14 19.37
CA LYS A 175 7.30 -8.80 19.56
C LYS A 175 7.42 -7.98 18.29
N SER A 176 7.63 -8.64 17.16
CA SER A 176 7.74 -7.97 15.86
C SER A 176 6.41 -7.76 15.16
N PHE A 177 5.38 -8.51 15.56
CA PHE A 177 4.06 -8.48 14.94
C PHE A 177 3.10 -7.51 15.64
N GLU A 178 3.18 -7.36 16.97
CA GLU A 178 2.37 -6.43 17.78
C GLU A 178 2.99 -5.02 17.84
#